data_fcce4ea220355bb3f6a299ad347627f5
#
_entry.id   fcce4ea220355bb3f6a299ad347627f5
#
_cell.length_a   1.000
_cell.length_b   1.000
_cell.length_c   1.000
_cell.angle_alpha   90.00
_cell.angle_beta   90.00
_cell.angle_gamma   90.00
#
_symmetry.space_group_name_H-M   'P 1'
#
loop_
_entity.id
_entity.type
_entity.pdbx_description
1 polymer ?
#
loop_
_entity_poly.entity_id
_entity_poly.type
_entity_poly.pdbx_seq_one_letter_code
_entity_poly.pdbx_strand_id
1 'polypeptide(L)'
;MTKVKMVPADVFDNPVGIKAETPLTVDERIELTRLSVKNVVSHRDRNGAPLTDMVLYLDNQKICAIESKLYGEEASVYFENGGREKMAAFVDAGNWTKRIAELLYGSEHMNDASLESTVSTLANAPLAVKEDAKFRRSMVKKTKSGFFMGKANGDVHSIVFKHPMTDVMGANGGKKAIREALLNLLENYESGFELFNSKEQLIELELDDLFGTHPALPEKKAA
;
A
#
# COMPACT_ATOMS: atom_id res chain seq x y z
N MET A 1 16.25 -3.80 -15.14
CA MET A 1 16.27 -3.97 -13.66
C MET A 1 14.84 -3.98 -13.18
N THR A 2 14.36 -5.11 -12.67
CA THR A 2 13.01 -5.20 -12.08
C THR A 2 13.03 -4.39 -10.78
N LYS A 3 12.24 -3.30 -10.72
CA LYS A 3 12.09 -2.54 -9.46
C LYS A 3 11.54 -3.48 -8.40
N VAL A 4 12.35 -3.82 -7.41
CA VAL A 4 11.88 -4.53 -6.22
C VAL A 4 10.83 -3.63 -5.57
N LYS A 5 9.60 -4.11 -5.45
CA LYS A 5 8.54 -3.37 -4.77
C LYS A 5 8.86 -3.39 -3.28
N MET A 6 9.30 -2.27 -2.75
CA MET A 6 9.57 -2.14 -1.32
C MET A 6 8.27 -2.12 -0.53
N VAL A 7 8.31 -2.72 0.65
CA VAL A 7 7.23 -2.62 1.65
C VAL A 7 7.07 -1.15 2.07
N PRO A 8 5.84 -0.62 2.22
CA PRO A 8 5.62 0.72 2.75
C PRO A 8 6.28 0.92 4.12
N ALA A 9 6.75 2.12 4.41
CA ALA A 9 7.45 2.41 5.68
C ALA A 9 6.49 2.39 6.89
N ASP A 10 5.22 2.63 6.63
CA ASP A 10 4.10 2.77 7.56
C ASP A 10 3.18 1.54 7.59
N VAL A 11 3.63 0.40 7.06
CA VAL A 11 2.80 -0.81 6.93
C VAL A 11 2.30 -1.36 8.27
N PHE A 12 2.99 -1.05 9.35
CA PHE A 12 2.63 -1.44 10.71
C PHE A 12 2.10 -0.27 11.55
N ASP A 13 1.81 0.89 10.95
CA ASP A 13 1.24 2.00 11.71
C ASP A 13 -0.11 1.58 12.31
N ASN A 14 -0.26 1.88 13.61
CA ASN A 14 -1.46 1.55 14.35
C ASN A 14 -2.65 2.37 13.82
N PRO A 15 -3.81 1.76 13.51
CA PRO A 15 -5.01 2.47 13.08
C PRO A 15 -5.53 3.51 14.10
N VAL A 16 -5.07 3.49 15.33
CA VAL A 16 -5.39 4.49 16.37
C VAL A 16 -4.52 5.76 16.28
N GLY A 17 -3.65 5.87 15.25
CA GLY A 17 -2.89 7.11 14.99
C GLY A 17 -1.63 7.31 15.83
N ILE A 18 -1.20 6.31 16.58
CA ILE A 18 0.12 6.33 17.24
C ILE A 18 1.15 6.06 16.14
N LYS A 19 1.85 7.12 15.71
CA LYS A 19 2.97 6.97 14.78
C LYS A 19 4.11 6.31 15.53
N ALA A 20 4.68 5.27 14.93
CA ALA A 20 5.93 4.69 15.43
C ALA A 20 7.00 5.79 15.56
N GLU A 21 7.70 5.86 16.68
CA GLU A 21 8.79 6.82 16.89
C GLU A 21 9.90 6.64 15.85
N THR A 22 10.06 5.43 15.38
CA THR A 22 11.05 5.07 14.34
C THR A 22 10.39 4.22 13.26
N PRO A 23 10.17 4.76 12.04
CA PRO A 23 9.62 3.99 10.93
C PRO A 23 10.57 2.87 10.49
N LEU A 24 10.05 1.92 9.70
CA LEU A 24 10.88 0.85 9.12
C LEU A 24 12.04 1.42 8.32
N THR A 25 13.25 0.94 8.61
CA THR A 25 14.46 1.27 7.86
C THR A 25 14.41 0.66 6.44
N VAL A 26 15.30 1.12 5.56
CA VAL A 26 15.40 0.57 4.19
C VAL A 26 15.75 -0.92 4.23
N ASP A 27 16.68 -1.33 5.11
CA ASP A 27 17.14 -2.71 5.22
C ASP A 27 16.01 -3.62 5.73
N GLU A 28 15.26 -3.20 6.77
CA GLU A 28 14.07 -3.91 7.24
C GLU A 28 13.02 -4.08 6.13
N ARG A 29 12.77 -3.04 5.35
CA ARG A 29 11.84 -3.09 4.22
C ARG A 29 12.31 -4.03 3.11
N ILE A 30 13.62 -4.11 2.86
CA ILE A 30 14.20 -5.08 1.93
C ILE A 30 14.04 -6.49 2.47
N GLU A 31 14.33 -6.73 3.75
CA GLU A 31 14.20 -8.03 4.38
C GLU A 31 12.75 -8.55 4.30
N LEU A 32 11.77 -7.69 4.56
CA LEU A 32 10.35 -8.03 4.45
C LEU A 32 9.92 -8.40 3.02
N THR A 33 10.67 -8.03 1.97
CA THR A 33 10.37 -8.46 0.59
C THR A 33 10.57 -9.96 0.36
N ARG A 34 11.25 -10.66 1.28
CA ARG A 34 11.37 -12.13 1.26
C ARG A 34 10.04 -12.81 1.59
N LEU A 35 9.14 -12.09 2.28
CA LEU A 35 7.80 -12.55 2.57
C LEU A 35 6.87 -12.32 1.38
N SER A 36 5.95 -13.25 1.13
CA SER A 36 4.87 -13.06 0.16
C SER A 36 3.60 -13.78 0.62
N VAL A 37 2.44 -13.27 0.20
CA VAL A 37 1.14 -13.89 0.51
C VAL A 37 0.42 -14.34 -0.75
N LYS A 38 -0.20 -15.53 -0.67
CA LYS A 38 -1.06 -16.09 -1.72
C LYS A 38 -2.40 -16.52 -1.12
N ASN A 39 -3.35 -16.86 -1.99
CA ASN A 39 -4.68 -17.33 -1.59
C ASN A 39 -5.36 -16.37 -0.59
N VAL A 40 -5.22 -15.07 -0.82
CA VAL A 40 -5.85 -14.05 0.02
C VAL A 40 -7.33 -14.05 -0.24
N VAL A 41 -8.11 -14.37 0.79
CA VAL A 41 -9.58 -14.39 0.77
C VAL A 41 -10.06 -13.39 1.80
N SER A 42 -10.74 -12.35 1.34
CA SER A 42 -11.39 -11.39 2.22
C SER A 42 -12.87 -11.71 2.31
N HIS A 43 -13.36 -11.82 3.52
CA HIS A 43 -14.77 -12.03 3.82
C HIS A 43 -15.19 -11.09 4.97
N ARG A 44 -16.46 -11.11 5.31
CA ARG A 44 -16.98 -10.34 6.43
C ARG A 44 -17.58 -11.29 7.46
N ASP A 45 -17.38 -10.94 8.72
CA ASP A 45 -18.05 -11.62 9.81
C ASP A 45 -19.57 -11.29 9.84
N ARG A 46 -20.29 -11.87 10.81
CA ARG A 46 -21.73 -11.63 11.01
C ARG A 46 -22.08 -10.16 11.34
N ASN A 47 -21.12 -9.38 11.80
CA ASN A 47 -21.27 -7.96 12.14
C ASN A 47 -20.70 -7.03 11.07
N GLY A 48 -20.24 -7.59 9.95
CA GLY A 48 -19.70 -6.84 8.82
C GLY A 48 -18.21 -6.46 8.95
N ALA A 49 -17.51 -6.89 10.01
CA ALA A 49 -16.08 -6.64 10.16
C ALA A 49 -15.28 -7.41 9.09
N PRO A 50 -14.27 -6.79 8.47
CA PRO A 50 -13.46 -7.47 7.47
C PRO A 50 -12.53 -8.49 8.12
N LEU A 51 -12.49 -9.68 7.53
CA LEU A 51 -11.58 -10.76 7.87
C LEU A 51 -10.76 -11.13 6.63
N THR A 52 -9.52 -11.56 6.81
CA THR A 52 -8.64 -11.91 5.69
C THR A 52 -7.85 -13.17 6.01
N ASP A 53 -8.14 -14.24 5.27
CA ASP A 53 -7.35 -15.46 5.33
C ASP A 53 -6.30 -15.45 4.23
N MET A 54 -5.13 -16.00 4.51
CA MET A 54 -4.02 -16.01 3.56
C MET A 54 -3.03 -17.15 3.82
N VAL A 55 -2.18 -17.40 2.84
CA VAL A 55 -1.04 -18.32 2.98
C VAL A 55 0.24 -17.51 2.86
N LEU A 56 1.09 -17.59 3.90
CA LEU A 56 2.38 -16.91 3.97
C LEU A 56 3.49 -17.79 3.40
N TYR A 57 4.37 -17.16 2.66
CA TYR A 57 5.59 -17.74 2.07
C TYR A 57 6.80 -16.92 2.51
N LEU A 58 7.92 -17.60 2.77
CA LEU A 58 9.25 -17.02 2.95
C LEU A 58 10.16 -17.59 1.87
N ASP A 59 10.84 -16.74 1.12
CA ASP A 59 11.72 -17.12 -0.01
C ASP A 59 11.03 -18.11 -0.98
N ASN A 60 9.76 -17.86 -1.30
CA ASN A 60 8.88 -18.70 -2.12
C ASN A 60 8.51 -20.08 -1.56
N GLN A 61 8.92 -20.42 -0.34
CA GLN A 61 8.49 -21.64 0.34
C GLN A 61 7.24 -21.36 1.18
N LYS A 62 6.25 -22.23 1.11
CA LYS A 62 5.05 -22.16 1.94
C LYS A 62 5.43 -22.36 3.40
N ILE A 63 5.03 -21.44 4.27
CA ILE A 63 5.34 -21.44 5.70
C ILE A 63 4.12 -21.79 6.53
N CYS A 64 3.04 -21.09 6.35
CA CYS A 64 1.82 -21.28 7.15
C CYS A 64 0.59 -20.78 6.41
N ALA A 65 -0.58 -21.24 6.86
CA ALA A 65 -1.86 -20.60 6.63
C ALA A 65 -2.19 -19.70 7.83
N ILE A 66 -2.79 -18.55 7.57
CA ILE A 66 -3.22 -17.58 8.57
C ILE A 66 -4.72 -17.37 8.37
N GLU A 67 -5.50 -17.59 9.42
CA GLU A 67 -6.94 -17.37 9.45
C GLU A 67 -7.26 -16.25 10.42
N SER A 68 -7.88 -15.18 9.94
CA SER A 68 -8.34 -14.08 10.78
C SER A 68 -9.47 -14.54 11.68
N LYS A 69 -9.47 -14.06 12.93
CA LYS A 69 -10.55 -14.32 13.88
C LYS A 69 -11.36 -13.07 14.19
N LEU A 70 -12.50 -13.28 14.83
CA LEU A 70 -13.44 -12.24 15.22
C LEU A 70 -12.94 -11.41 16.40
N TYR A 71 -13.26 -10.11 16.41
CA TYR A 71 -13.22 -9.22 17.59
C TYR A 71 -11.97 -9.25 18.46
N GLY A 72 -10.81 -8.91 17.86
CA GLY A 72 -9.58 -8.74 18.64
C GLY A 72 -8.96 -10.04 19.15
N GLU A 73 -9.48 -11.19 18.73
CA GLU A 73 -8.80 -12.45 18.93
C GLU A 73 -7.58 -12.53 17.99
N GLU A 74 -6.49 -13.10 18.49
CA GLU A 74 -5.31 -13.35 17.65
C GLU A 74 -5.64 -14.30 16.50
N ALA A 75 -5.13 -13.99 15.30
CA ALA A 75 -5.28 -14.85 14.13
C ALA A 75 -4.72 -16.25 14.41
N SER A 76 -5.35 -17.28 13.89
CA SER A 76 -4.81 -18.65 13.95
C SER A 76 -3.73 -18.83 12.88
N VAL A 77 -2.57 -19.35 13.29
CA VAL A 77 -1.44 -19.64 12.39
C VAL A 77 -1.19 -21.14 12.37
N TYR A 78 -1.34 -21.74 11.18
CA TYR A 78 -1.16 -23.19 10.97
C TYR A 78 0.12 -23.42 10.16
N PHE A 79 1.21 -23.80 10.84
CA PHE A 79 2.50 -24.00 10.21
C PHE A 79 2.53 -25.28 9.38
N GLU A 80 3.16 -25.22 8.21
CA GLU A 80 3.56 -26.40 7.43
C GLU A 80 4.77 -27.10 8.07
N ASN A 81 5.05 -28.34 7.63
CA ASN A 81 6.21 -29.10 8.13
C ASN A 81 7.51 -28.30 7.95
N GLY A 82 8.22 -28.05 9.06
CA GLY A 82 9.44 -27.24 9.10
C GLY A 82 9.21 -25.74 8.88
N GLY A 83 7.96 -25.28 8.73
CA GLY A 83 7.63 -23.87 8.55
C GLY A 83 7.83 -23.05 9.81
N ARG A 84 7.51 -23.65 10.98
CA ARG A 84 7.68 -23.02 12.28
C ARG A 84 9.13 -22.67 12.57
N GLU A 85 10.04 -23.62 12.38
CA GLU A 85 11.48 -23.45 12.61
C GLU A 85 12.08 -22.42 11.66
N LYS A 86 11.69 -22.43 10.40
CA LYS A 86 12.15 -21.44 9.40
C LYS A 86 11.69 -20.04 9.75
N MET A 87 10.43 -19.91 10.15
CA MET A 87 9.88 -18.60 10.50
C MET A 87 10.45 -18.08 11.81
N ALA A 88 10.66 -18.95 12.81
CA ALA A 88 11.35 -18.59 14.03
C ALA A 88 12.76 -18.06 13.74
N ALA A 89 13.54 -18.75 12.91
CA ALA A 89 14.88 -18.30 12.51
C ALA A 89 14.86 -16.94 11.78
N PHE A 90 13.86 -16.69 10.95
CA PHE A 90 13.66 -15.38 10.28
C PHE A 90 13.34 -14.27 11.30
N VAL A 91 12.41 -14.55 12.22
CA VAL A 91 11.97 -13.61 13.25
C VAL A 91 13.14 -13.28 14.20
N ASP A 92 13.90 -14.27 14.63
CA ASP A 92 15.04 -14.10 15.53
C ASP A 92 16.18 -13.32 14.87
N ALA A 93 16.50 -13.64 13.60
CA ALA A 93 17.57 -12.97 12.86
C ALA A 93 17.31 -11.47 12.69
N GLY A 94 16.06 -11.08 12.44
CA GLY A 94 15.65 -9.68 12.30
C GLY A 94 15.19 -9.03 13.61
N ASN A 95 15.18 -9.77 14.73
CA ASN A 95 14.62 -9.31 16.01
C ASN A 95 13.16 -8.78 15.86
N TRP A 96 12.39 -9.42 14.98
CA TRP A 96 11.09 -8.91 14.54
C TRP A 96 10.05 -8.86 15.65
N THR A 97 10.09 -9.77 16.63
CA THR A 97 9.15 -9.72 17.77
C THR A 97 9.26 -8.40 18.53
N LYS A 98 10.48 -8.01 18.88
CA LYS A 98 10.73 -6.74 19.55
C LYS A 98 10.41 -5.55 18.65
N ARG A 99 10.86 -5.62 17.40
CA ARG A 99 10.67 -4.54 16.44
C ARG A 99 9.20 -4.23 16.16
N ILE A 100 8.36 -5.25 16.03
CA ILE A 100 6.91 -5.10 15.86
C ILE A 100 6.27 -4.49 17.12
N ALA A 101 6.69 -4.95 18.31
CA ALA A 101 6.19 -4.37 19.55
C ALA A 101 6.52 -2.86 19.64
N GLU A 102 7.73 -2.45 19.27
CA GLU A 102 8.11 -1.04 19.17
C GLU A 102 7.28 -0.24 18.17
N LEU A 103 7.02 -0.83 17.00
CA LEU A 103 6.23 -0.19 15.92
C LEU A 103 4.76 -0.02 16.30
N LEU A 104 4.17 -1.00 16.99
CA LEU A 104 2.73 -1.01 17.28
C LEU A 104 2.39 -0.31 18.61
N TYR A 105 3.26 -0.41 19.61
CA TYR A 105 2.93 -0.02 20.98
C TYR A 105 3.91 0.98 21.62
N GLY A 106 5.02 1.31 20.91
CA GLY A 106 6.11 2.12 21.44
C GLY A 106 7.05 1.32 22.35
N SER A 107 8.17 1.94 22.73
CA SER A 107 9.29 1.29 23.43
C SER A 107 8.96 0.77 24.85
N GLU A 108 7.83 1.18 25.43
CA GLU A 108 7.47 0.84 26.82
C GLU A 108 6.71 -0.49 26.98
N HIS A 109 6.23 -1.09 25.88
CA HIS A 109 5.39 -2.28 25.91
C HIS A 109 6.07 -3.51 25.29
N MET A 110 7.27 -3.81 25.76
CA MET A 110 8.01 -5.03 25.38
C MET A 110 7.45 -6.24 26.13
N ASN A 111 6.32 -6.77 25.69
CA ASN A 111 5.79 -8.02 26.21
C ASN A 111 5.92 -9.14 25.17
N ASP A 112 6.09 -10.34 25.70
CA ASP A 112 6.29 -11.61 25.03
C ASP A 112 5.22 -11.93 23.95
N ALA A 113 5.33 -11.24 22.79
CA ALA A 113 4.49 -11.62 21.66
C ALA A 113 4.84 -13.04 21.23
N SER A 114 3.85 -13.88 21.07
CA SER A 114 4.05 -15.24 20.54
C SER A 114 4.62 -15.20 19.13
N LEU A 115 5.27 -16.28 18.71
CA LEU A 115 5.72 -16.42 17.32
C LEU A 115 4.53 -16.26 16.35
N GLU A 116 3.40 -16.84 16.70
CA GLU A 116 2.16 -16.77 15.90
C GLU A 116 1.67 -15.35 15.72
N SER A 117 1.64 -14.56 16.80
CA SER A 117 1.25 -13.15 16.76
C SER A 117 2.21 -12.32 15.91
N THR A 118 3.52 -12.52 16.10
CA THR A 118 4.57 -11.88 15.31
C THR A 118 4.42 -12.21 13.82
N VAL A 119 4.22 -13.48 13.47
CA VAL A 119 4.06 -13.96 12.08
C VAL A 119 2.80 -13.41 11.44
N SER A 120 1.70 -13.41 12.17
CA SER A 120 0.43 -12.82 11.70
C SER A 120 0.60 -11.33 11.38
N THR A 121 1.29 -10.59 12.23
CA THR A 121 1.55 -9.15 11.99
C THR A 121 2.50 -8.95 10.80
N LEU A 122 3.58 -9.73 10.70
CA LEU A 122 4.51 -9.65 9.57
C LEU A 122 3.84 -9.92 8.22
N ALA A 123 2.80 -10.76 8.19
CA ALA A 123 2.06 -11.04 6.97
C ALA A 123 1.31 -9.81 6.40
N ASN A 124 1.08 -8.77 7.21
CA ASN A 124 0.50 -7.52 6.75
C ASN A 124 1.42 -6.79 5.75
N ALA A 125 2.74 -6.93 5.88
CA ALA A 125 3.68 -6.28 4.98
C ALA A 125 3.52 -6.73 3.51
N PRO A 126 3.60 -8.03 3.16
CA PRO A 126 3.35 -8.48 1.79
C PRO A 126 1.88 -8.33 1.37
N LEU A 127 0.92 -8.34 2.31
CA LEU A 127 -0.49 -8.08 2.02
C LEU A 127 -0.66 -6.64 1.54
N ALA A 128 -0.14 -5.65 2.25
CA ALA A 128 -0.21 -4.24 1.86
C ALA A 128 0.41 -3.99 0.48
N VAL A 129 1.57 -4.60 0.17
CA VAL A 129 2.18 -4.53 -1.17
C VAL A 129 1.26 -5.09 -2.25
N LYS A 130 0.56 -6.19 -1.95
CA LYS A 130 -0.37 -6.82 -2.89
C LYS A 130 -1.63 -5.97 -3.10
N GLU A 131 -2.17 -5.40 -2.04
CA GLU A 131 -3.34 -4.52 -2.09
C GLU A 131 -3.03 -3.20 -2.81
N ASP A 132 -1.89 -2.58 -2.51
CA ASP A 132 -1.42 -1.40 -3.25
C ASP A 132 -1.29 -1.70 -4.75
N ALA A 133 -0.71 -2.83 -5.12
CA ALA A 133 -0.59 -3.22 -6.51
C ALA A 133 -1.95 -3.46 -7.21
N LYS A 134 -2.94 -3.97 -6.48
CA LYS A 134 -4.32 -4.15 -6.97
C LYS A 134 -5.00 -2.81 -7.13
N PHE A 135 -4.86 -1.93 -6.14
CA PHE A 135 -5.39 -0.58 -6.14
C PHE A 135 -4.85 0.23 -7.32
N ARG A 136 -3.52 0.29 -7.51
CA ARG A 136 -2.87 1.01 -8.62
C ARG A 136 -3.34 0.51 -9.98
N ARG A 137 -3.47 -0.81 -10.16
CA ARG A 137 -4.03 -1.39 -11.40
C ARG A 137 -5.47 -0.96 -11.64
N SER A 138 -6.28 -0.83 -10.59
CA SER A 138 -7.63 -0.30 -10.67
C SER A 138 -7.64 1.17 -11.08
N MET A 139 -6.75 1.98 -10.50
CA MET A 139 -6.63 3.41 -10.82
C MET A 139 -6.21 3.64 -12.28
N VAL A 140 -5.23 2.91 -12.80
CA VAL A 140 -4.79 3.02 -14.20
C VAL A 140 -5.95 2.87 -15.20
N LYS A 141 -6.97 2.07 -14.89
CA LYS A 141 -8.17 1.95 -15.74
C LYS A 141 -9.05 3.19 -15.66
N LYS A 142 -9.17 3.80 -14.49
CA LYS A 142 -10.02 4.96 -14.23
C LYS A 142 -9.41 6.25 -14.77
N THR A 143 -8.08 6.37 -14.78
CA THR A 143 -7.38 7.58 -15.23
C THR A 143 -7.61 7.92 -16.71
N LYS A 144 -8.19 7.00 -17.50
CA LYS A 144 -8.62 7.31 -18.88
C LYS A 144 -9.71 8.35 -18.95
N SER A 145 -10.59 8.42 -17.95
CA SER A 145 -11.74 9.31 -17.91
C SER A 145 -11.68 10.37 -16.81
N GLY A 146 -10.56 10.53 -16.11
CA GLY A 146 -10.47 11.53 -15.05
C GLY A 146 -9.10 11.61 -14.39
N PHE A 147 -8.97 12.57 -13.51
CA PHE A 147 -7.83 12.73 -12.64
C PHE A 147 -8.13 12.12 -11.28
N PHE A 148 -7.15 11.43 -10.71
CA PHE A 148 -7.25 10.77 -9.41
C PHE A 148 -5.99 11.05 -8.61
N MET A 149 -6.14 11.54 -7.38
CA MET A 149 -5.05 11.90 -6.48
C MET A 149 -5.37 11.41 -5.06
N GLY A 150 -4.39 10.86 -4.36
CA GLY A 150 -4.58 10.35 -3.00
C GLY A 150 -3.46 9.42 -2.56
N LYS A 151 -3.74 8.62 -1.54
CA LYS A 151 -2.85 7.55 -1.02
C LYS A 151 -3.39 6.19 -1.41
N ALA A 152 -2.50 5.24 -1.65
CA ALA A 152 -2.90 3.84 -1.73
C ALA A 152 -3.50 3.42 -0.37
N ASN A 153 -4.68 2.80 -0.40
CA ASN A 153 -5.47 2.43 0.79
C ASN A 153 -5.96 3.59 1.67
N GLY A 154 -5.96 4.81 1.13
CA GLY A 154 -6.44 6.01 1.78
C GLY A 154 -7.51 6.74 0.98
N ASP A 155 -7.74 7.98 1.34
CA ASP A 155 -8.68 8.85 0.63
C ASP A 155 -8.18 9.14 -0.78
N VAL A 156 -9.12 9.12 -1.74
CA VAL A 156 -8.86 9.44 -3.14
C VAL A 156 -9.80 10.54 -3.58
N HIS A 157 -9.23 11.67 -3.93
CA HIS A 157 -9.93 12.75 -4.61
C HIS A 157 -9.94 12.51 -6.11
N SER A 158 -11.03 12.83 -6.77
CA SER A 158 -11.12 12.61 -8.21
C SER A 158 -12.04 13.63 -8.89
N ILE A 159 -11.70 13.96 -10.13
CA ILE A 159 -12.58 14.66 -11.05
C ILE A 159 -12.72 13.78 -12.29
N VAL A 160 -13.94 13.33 -12.57
CA VAL A 160 -14.23 12.34 -13.62
C VAL A 160 -15.10 12.97 -14.71
N PHE A 161 -14.72 12.74 -15.95
CA PHE A 161 -15.47 13.12 -17.13
C PHE A 161 -16.39 11.97 -17.59
N LYS A 162 -17.47 12.31 -18.25
CA LYS A 162 -18.42 11.33 -18.82
C LYS A 162 -17.79 10.49 -19.96
N HIS A 163 -16.83 11.06 -20.66
CA HIS A 163 -16.11 10.45 -21.78
C HIS A 163 -14.60 10.38 -21.49
N PRO A 164 -13.82 9.56 -22.21
CA PRO A 164 -12.37 9.61 -22.12
C PRO A 164 -11.84 11.03 -22.28
N MET A 165 -10.81 11.38 -21.51
CA MET A 165 -10.26 12.75 -21.51
C MET A 165 -9.72 13.15 -22.89
N THR A 166 -9.20 12.21 -23.68
CA THR A 166 -8.77 12.44 -25.07
C THR A 166 -9.92 12.89 -25.96
N ASP A 167 -11.12 12.33 -25.77
CA ASP A 167 -12.30 12.73 -26.52
C ASP A 167 -12.79 14.11 -26.07
N VAL A 168 -12.71 14.38 -24.77
CA VAL A 168 -13.05 15.71 -24.20
C VAL A 168 -12.11 16.77 -24.76
N MET A 169 -10.82 16.50 -24.91
CA MET A 169 -9.85 17.44 -25.52
C MET A 169 -10.23 17.89 -26.92
N GLY A 170 -10.79 17.00 -27.71
CA GLY A 170 -11.24 17.30 -29.08
C GLY A 170 -12.48 18.20 -29.15
N ALA A 171 -13.21 18.35 -28.06
CA ALA A 171 -14.40 19.19 -28.01
C ALA A 171 -14.05 20.69 -27.84
N ASN A 172 -14.98 21.59 -28.24
CA ASN A 172 -14.80 23.02 -28.07
C ASN A 172 -14.68 23.35 -26.56
N GLY A 173 -13.60 23.99 -26.17
CA GLY A 173 -13.30 24.31 -24.76
C GLY A 173 -12.79 23.12 -23.92
N GLY A 174 -12.64 21.92 -24.51
CA GLY A 174 -12.27 20.71 -23.80
C GLY A 174 -10.88 20.77 -23.17
N LYS A 175 -9.87 21.31 -23.85
CA LYS A 175 -8.53 21.50 -23.30
C LYS A 175 -8.55 22.37 -22.04
N LYS A 176 -9.33 23.46 -22.06
CA LYS A 176 -9.48 24.34 -20.90
C LYS A 176 -10.15 23.60 -19.74
N ALA A 177 -11.22 22.87 -20.01
CA ALA A 177 -11.93 22.11 -18.98
C ALA A 177 -11.06 21.04 -18.33
N ILE A 178 -10.23 20.31 -19.10
CA ILE A 178 -9.28 19.32 -18.58
C ILE A 178 -8.21 19.97 -17.69
N ARG A 179 -7.65 21.11 -18.14
CA ARG A 179 -6.66 21.85 -17.37
C ARG A 179 -7.23 22.36 -16.05
N GLU A 180 -8.40 22.98 -16.08
CA GLU A 180 -9.10 23.46 -14.89
C GLU A 180 -9.42 22.31 -13.92
N ALA A 181 -9.84 21.16 -14.43
CA ALA A 181 -10.10 19.98 -13.62
C ALA A 181 -8.83 19.49 -12.87
N LEU A 182 -7.69 19.44 -13.56
CA LEU A 182 -6.44 19.08 -12.89
C LEU A 182 -6.06 20.11 -11.81
N LEU A 183 -6.10 21.39 -12.14
CA LEU A 183 -5.75 22.45 -11.19
C LEU A 183 -6.67 22.42 -9.96
N ASN A 184 -7.99 22.28 -10.14
CA ASN A 184 -8.94 22.15 -9.02
C ASN A 184 -8.69 20.89 -8.17
N LEU A 185 -8.24 19.78 -8.78
CA LEU A 185 -7.88 18.59 -8.02
C LEU A 185 -6.63 18.83 -7.17
N LEU A 186 -5.64 19.53 -7.71
CA LEU A 186 -4.39 19.84 -7.01
C LEU A 186 -4.60 20.75 -5.78
N GLU A 187 -5.68 21.54 -5.72
CA GLU A 187 -6.05 22.32 -4.55
C GLU A 187 -6.36 21.45 -3.31
N ASN A 188 -6.73 20.19 -3.52
CA ASN A 188 -7.00 19.21 -2.46
C ASN A 188 -5.77 18.37 -2.09
N TYR A 189 -4.57 18.80 -2.46
CA TYR A 189 -3.34 18.07 -2.18
C TYR A 189 -3.00 18.09 -0.70
N GLU A 190 -2.70 16.90 -0.16
CA GLU A 190 -2.12 16.70 1.17
C GLU A 190 -0.76 16.04 1.07
N SER A 191 0.07 16.23 2.10
CA SER A 191 1.40 15.60 2.14
C SER A 191 1.30 14.07 2.02
N GLY A 192 2.03 13.53 1.07
CA GLY A 192 2.05 12.09 0.75
C GLY A 192 0.96 11.65 -0.23
N PHE A 193 0.14 12.57 -0.77
CA PHE A 193 -0.71 12.25 -1.92
C PHE A 193 0.12 12.13 -3.19
N GLU A 194 -0.29 11.24 -4.08
CA GLU A 194 0.24 11.09 -5.42
C GLU A 194 -0.86 11.21 -6.47
N LEU A 195 -0.52 11.75 -7.63
CA LEU A 195 -1.39 11.74 -8.79
C LEU A 195 -1.24 10.37 -9.49
N PHE A 196 -2.35 9.66 -9.71
CA PHE A 196 -2.34 8.33 -10.32
C PHE A 196 -2.29 8.37 -11.85
N ASN A 197 -2.52 9.52 -12.46
CA ASN A 197 -2.35 9.72 -13.89
C ASN A 197 -0.87 9.66 -14.25
N SER A 198 -0.52 8.87 -15.27
CA SER A 198 0.87 8.73 -15.67
C SER A 198 1.40 10.00 -16.34
N LYS A 199 2.73 10.15 -16.34
CA LYS A 199 3.41 11.26 -17.03
C LYS A 199 3.05 11.29 -18.51
N GLU A 200 2.98 10.13 -19.15
CA GLU A 200 2.62 9.98 -20.56
C GLU A 200 1.19 10.46 -20.83
N GLN A 201 0.25 10.11 -19.94
CA GLN A 201 -1.13 10.62 -20.03
C GLN A 201 -1.20 12.14 -19.91
N LEU A 202 -0.44 12.73 -19.00
CA LEU A 202 -0.41 14.19 -18.84
C LEU A 202 0.18 14.88 -20.08
N ILE A 203 1.19 14.30 -20.71
CA ILE A 203 1.75 14.79 -21.98
C ILE A 203 0.73 14.66 -23.11
N GLU A 204 0.04 13.52 -23.24
CA GLU A 204 -1.03 13.32 -24.22
C GLU A 204 -2.17 14.36 -24.08
N LEU A 205 -2.42 14.81 -22.84
CA LEU A 205 -3.39 15.84 -22.52
C LEU A 205 -2.84 17.27 -22.63
N GLU A 206 -1.62 17.46 -23.14
CA GLU A 206 -0.96 18.77 -23.31
C GLU A 206 -0.85 19.55 -21.98
N LEU A 207 -0.53 18.84 -20.87
CA LEU A 207 -0.40 19.41 -19.52
C LEU A 207 1.05 19.42 -19.01
N ASP A 208 2.02 19.13 -19.86
CA ASP A 208 3.44 19.03 -19.51
C ASP A 208 4.07 20.39 -19.13
N ASP A 209 3.45 21.49 -19.52
CA ASP A 209 3.81 22.83 -19.05
C ASP A 209 3.62 23.03 -17.55
N LEU A 210 2.76 22.23 -16.91
CA LEU A 210 2.52 22.25 -15.46
C LEU A 210 3.56 21.43 -14.66
N PHE A 211 4.44 20.66 -15.31
CA PHE A 211 5.44 19.87 -14.62
C PHE A 211 6.39 20.73 -13.77
N GLY A 212 6.65 20.27 -12.55
CA GLY A 212 7.49 20.98 -11.57
C GLY A 212 6.81 22.19 -10.90
N THR A 213 5.55 22.49 -11.22
CA THR A 213 4.80 23.58 -10.57
C THR A 213 4.10 23.15 -9.29
N HIS A 214 3.95 21.84 -9.06
CA HIS A 214 3.24 21.30 -7.90
C HIS A 214 3.87 19.94 -7.47
N PRO A 215 3.95 19.64 -6.15
CA PRO A 215 4.58 18.41 -5.64
C PRO A 215 3.98 17.10 -6.17
N ALA A 216 2.67 17.06 -6.46
CA ALA A 216 1.99 15.89 -7.02
C ALA A 216 2.27 15.70 -8.53
N LEU A 217 2.82 16.66 -9.22
CA LEU A 217 3.11 16.59 -10.65
C LEU A 217 4.54 16.08 -10.92
N PRO A 218 4.79 15.45 -12.08
CA PRO A 218 6.13 15.05 -12.47
C PRO A 218 7.10 16.23 -12.48
N GLU A 219 8.35 15.96 -12.14
CA GLU A 219 9.42 16.96 -12.28
C GLU A 219 9.63 17.36 -13.75
N LYS A 220 9.91 18.64 -13.96
CA LYS A 220 10.35 19.14 -15.26
C LYS A 220 11.76 18.60 -15.48
N LYS A 221 11.99 17.80 -16.54
CA LYS A 221 13.34 17.37 -16.87
C LYS A 221 14.19 18.64 -17.06
N ALA A 222 15.31 18.71 -16.35
CA ALA A 222 16.36 19.68 -16.67
C ALA A 222 16.74 19.48 -18.15
N ALA A 223 16.71 20.55 -18.92
CA ALA A 223 17.09 20.57 -20.31
C ALA A 223 18.61 20.37 -20.46
#